data_0feb289463eb2577630b331fb0e65875
#
_entry.id   0feb289463eb2577630b331fb0e65875
#
_cell.length_a   1.000
_cell.length_b   1.000
_cell.length_c   1.000
_cell.angle_alpha   90.00
_cell.angle_beta   90.00
_cell.angle_gamma   90.00
#
_symmetry.space_group_name_H-M   'P 1'
#
loop_
_entity.id
_entity.type
_entity.pdbx_description
1 polymer ?
#
loop_
_entity_poly.entity_id
_entity_poly.type
_entity_poly.pdbx_seq_one_letter_code
_entity_poly.pdbx_strand_id
1 'polypeptide(L)'
;MRESDIALTAVRTPSGMLWEWLVMPQGLKNAPATFNRCVTHLLRSVRDFAPSYFDDVFVHSRAVNGKTDVEVHKEQLRKLLGLMRKHKLYANLKKCIFGASEIPILGCLVGKNGVRPDPEKVRVISEWPTLSNVK
;
A
#
# COMPACT_ATOMS: atom_id res chain seq x y z
N MET A 1 -16.56 6.93 -9.39
CA MET A 1 -16.39 6.96 -10.87
C MET A 1 -17.12 8.19 -11.38
N ARG A 2 -16.75 8.74 -12.54
CA ARG A 2 -17.56 9.79 -13.18
C ARG A 2 -18.81 9.16 -13.77
N GLU A 3 -19.92 9.87 -13.76
CA GLU A 3 -21.20 9.37 -14.29
C GLU A 3 -21.12 8.98 -15.76
N SER A 4 -20.39 9.79 -16.55
CA SER A 4 -20.10 9.50 -17.97
C SER A 4 -19.33 8.22 -18.24
N ASP A 5 -18.59 7.72 -17.24
CA ASP A 5 -17.71 6.56 -17.40
C ASP A 5 -18.40 5.25 -16.97
N ILE A 6 -19.56 5.34 -16.32
CA ILE A 6 -20.30 4.17 -15.79
C ILE A 6 -20.68 3.21 -16.92
N ALA A 7 -21.29 3.74 -17.98
CA ALA A 7 -21.70 2.94 -19.14
C ALA A 7 -20.54 2.20 -19.83
N LEU A 8 -19.32 2.77 -19.75
CA LEU A 8 -18.11 2.14 -20.31
C LEU A 8 -17.64 0.91 -19.53
N THR A 9 -18.21 0.67 -18.36
CA THR A 9 -17.90 -0.47 -17.51
C THR A 9 -18.90 -1.61 -17.61
N ALA A 10 -19.84 -1.52 -18.55
CA ALA A 10 -20.88 -2.52 -18.73
C ALA A 10 -20.32 -3.90 -19.01
N VAL A 11 -20.77 -4.89 -18.24
CA VAL A 11 -20.43 -6.30 -18.41
C VAL A 11 -21.68 -7.13 -18.62
N ARG A 12 -21.62 -8.09 -19.54
CA ARG A 12 -22.72 -9.00 -19.81
C ARG A 12 -22.61 -10.22 -18.91
N THR A 13 -23.68 -10.53 -18.21
CA THR A 13 -23.76 -11.76 -17.40
C THR A 13 -24.14 -12.96 -18.27
N PRO A 14 -23.91 -14.21 -17.80
CA PRO A 14 -24.34 -15.41 -18.50
C PRO A 14 -25.84 -15.46 -18.78
N SER A 15 -26.67 -14.80 -17.95
CA SER A 15 -28.13 -14.66 -18.14
C SER A 15 -28.52 -13.61 -19.19
N GLY A 16 -27.54 -12.95 -19.82
CA GLY A 16 -27.76 -11.94 -20.86
C GLY A 16 -28.03 -10.52 -20.34
N MET A 17 -28.10 -10.29 -19.03
CA MET A 17 -28.27 -8.96 -18.47
C MET A 17 -26.98 -8.16 -18.58
N LEU A 18 -27.11 -6.84 -18.71
CA LEU A 18 -26.00 -5.89 -18.65
C LEU A 18 -25.96 -5.28 -17.25
N TRP A 19 -24.76 -5.27 -16.67
CA TRP A 19 -24.50 -4.65 -15.39
C TRP A 19 -23.39 -3.61 -15.55
N GLU A 20 -23.53 -2.49 -14.84
CA GLU A 20 -22.57 -1.40 -14.83
C GLU A 20 -21.97 -1.23 -13.44
N TRP A 21 -20.72 -0.74 -13.38
CA TRP A 21 -20.04 -0.50 -12.13
C TRP A 21 -20.20 0.95 -11.70
N LEU A 22 -20.74 1.17 -10.50
CA LEU A 22 -20.81 2.51 -9.90
C LEU A 22 -19.47 2.95 -9.27
N VAL A 23 -18.56 2.01 -9.06
CA VAL A 23 -17.20 2.23 -8.54
C VAL A 23 -16.19 1.70 -9.54
N MET A 24 -14.95 2.15 -9.43
CA MET A 24 -13.86 1.68 -10.31
C MET A 24 -13.54 0.20 -9.98
N PRO A 25 -13.86 -0.76 -10.87
CA PRO A 25 -13.56 -2.17 -10.62
C PRO A 25 -12.06 -2.44 -10.72
N GLN A 26 -11.60 -3.44 -9.96
CA GLN A 26 -10.26 -3.96 -10.11
C GLN A 26 -10.12 -4.66 -11.47
N GLY A 27 -8.93 -4.57 -12.06
CA GLY A 27 -8.64 -5.17 -13.38
C GLY A 27 -8.73 -4.19 -14.55
N LEU A 28 -9.26 -2.99 -14.37
CA LEU A 28 -9.10 -1.95 -15.38
C LEU A 28 -7.63 -1.53 -15.48
N LYS A 29 -7.12 -1.40 -16.69
CA LYS A 29 -5.71 -1.05 -16.96
C LYS A 29 -5.23 0.20 -16.19
N ASN A 30 -6.09 1.19 -16.04
CA ASN A 30 -5.77 2.46 -15.39
C ASN A 30 -6.10 2.47 -13.88
N ALA A 31 -6.77 1.46 -13.33
CA ALA A 31 -7.24 1.45 -11.95
C ALA A 31 -6.10 1.62 -10.94
N PRO A 32 -4.96 0.91 -11.02
CA PRO A 32 -3.87 1.07 -10.06
C PRO A 32 -3.29 2.49 -10.05
N ALA A 33 -3.06 3.07 -11.22
CA ALA A 33 -2.50 4.42 -11.34
C ALA A 33 -3.48 5.49 -10.84
N THR A 34 -4.76 5.32 -11.10
CA THR A 34 -5.82 6.24 -10.63
C THR A 34 -5.96 6.15 -9.12
N PHE A 35 -5.96 4.95 -8.56
CA PHE A 35 -6.02 4.73 -7.11
C PHE A 35 -4.80 5.33 -6.41
N ASN A 36 -3.59 5.03 -6.87
CA ASN A 36 -2.35 5.58 -6.32
C ASN A 36 -2.36 7.12 -6.30
N ARG A 37 -2.79 7.74 -7.39
CA ARG A 37 -2.92 9.21 -7.47
C ARG A 37 -3.92 9.74 -6.45
N CYS A 38 -5.06 9.06 -6.27
CA CYS A 38 -6.06 9.41 -5.28
C CYS A 38 -5.50 9.33 -3.86
N VAL A 39 -4.88 8.21 -3.47
CA VAL A 39 -4.28 8.03 -2.14
C VAL A 39 -3.19 9.05 -1.88
N THR A 40 -2.27 9.26 -2.83
CA THR A 40 -1.19 10.25 -2.72
C THR A 40 -1.73 11.66 -2.52
N HIS A 41 -2.82 12.03 -3.21
CA HIS A 41 -3.47 13.33 -3.05
C HIS A 41 -4.12 13.46 -1.67
N LEU A 42 -4.90 12.47 -1.24
CA LEU A 42 -5.64 12.50 0.03
C LEU A 42 -4.71 12.48 1.25
N LEU A 43 -3.59 11.76 1.16
CA LEU A 43 -2.60 11.65 2.24
C LEU A 43 -1.46 12.66 2.15
N ARG A 44 -1.54 13.65 1.25
CA ARG A 44 -0.48 14.63 1.01
C ARG A 44 0.01 15.33 2.29
N SER A 45 -0.90 15.65 3.21
CA SER A 45 -0.56 16.38 4.46
C SER A 45 0.23 15.55 5.48
N VAL A 46 0.37 14.25 5.27
CA VAL A 46 1.10 13.33 6.15
C VAL A 46 2.28 12.65 5.44
N ARG A 47 2.56 13.04 4.20
CA ARG A 47 3.57 12.42 3.34
C ARG A 47 4.97 12.40 3.95
N ASP A 48 5.31 13.41 4.75
CA ASP A 48 6.64 13.55 5.36
C ASP A 48 7.00 12.40 6.32
N PHE A 49 6.00 11.79 6.94
CA PHE A 49 6.19 10.66 7.84
C PHE A 49 5.42 9.40 7.45
N ALA A 50 4.50 9.51 6.49
CA ALA A 50 3.65 8.42 6.00
C ALA A 50 3.60 8.41 4.47
N PRO A 51 4.74 8.16 3.78
CA PRO A 51 4.74 7.97 2.34
C PRO A 51 3.88 6.76 1.94
N SER A 52 3.24 6.86 0.78
CA SER A 52 2.42 5.79 0.21
C SER A 52 2.98 5.28 -1.11
N TYR A 53 2.82 3.99 -1.36
CA TYR A 53 3.13 3.34 -2.62
C TYR A 53 1.97 2.40 -2.97
N PHE A 54 1.19 2.77 -3.97
CA PHE A 54 -0.09 2.15 -4.31
C PHE A 54 -1.04 2.08 -3.10
N ASP A 55 -1.35 0.91 -2.60
CA ASP A 55 -2.22 0.63 -1.46
C ASP A 55 -1.47 0.52 -0.12
N ASP A 56 -0.14 0.49 -0.15
CA ASP A 56 0.67 0.43 1.06
C ASP A 56 1.04 1.82 1.57
N VAL A 57 0.92 2.04 2.89
CA VAL A 57 1.32 3.27 3.57
C VAL A 57 2.35 2.92 4.64
N PHE A 58 3.52 3.54 4.57
CA PHE A 58 4.64 3.27 5.46
C PHE A 58 4.82 4.41 6.45
N VAL A 59 4.62 4.15 7.75
CA VAL A 59 4.79 5.16 8.80
C VAL A 59 6.15 4.98 9.45
N HIS A 60 7.00 6.00 9.33
CA HIS A 60 8.31 6.02 10.00
C HIS A 60 8.35 7.12 11.06
N SER A 61 9.02 6.86 12.17
CA SER A 61 9.09 7.75 13.31
C SER A 61 10.50 7.81 13.88
N ARG A 62 10.87 8.97 14.39
CA ARG A 62 12.13 9.19 15.10
C ARG A 62 11.83 9.99 16.35
N ALA A 63 12.62 9.79 17.41
CA ALA A 63 12.57 10.61 18.60
C ALA A 63 12.83 12.09 18.26
N VAL A 64 11.95 12.98 18.69
CA VAL A 64 12.03 14.42 18.42
C VAL A 64 11.52 15.19 19.63
N ASN A 65 12.17 16.31 19.96
CA ASN A 65 11.72 17.27 21.00
C ASN A 65 11.47 16.61 22.37
N GLY A 66 12.34 15.73 22.81
CA GLY A 66 12.21 15.06 24.12
C GLY A 66 11.18 13.93 24.20
N LYS A 67 10.46 13.66 23.09
CA LYS A 67 9.57 12.49 22.97
C LYS A 67 10.33 11.29 22.44
N THR A 68 9.95 10.11 22.91
CA THR A 68 10.44 8.84 22.38
C THR A 68 9.92 8.60 20.98
N ASP A 69 10.59 7.74 20.21
CA ASP A 69 10.14 7.29 18.88
C ASP A 69 8.76 6.64 18.92
N VAL A 70 8.44 5.91 19.99
CA VAL A 70 7.13 5.28 20.22
C VAL A 70 6.02 6.32 20.42
N GLU A 71 6.29 7.37 21.20
CA GLU A 71 5.29 8.44 21.41
C GLU A 71 5.02 9.20 20.12
N VAL A 72 6.07 9.55 19.38
CA VAL A 72 5.95 10.19 18.08
C VAL A 72 5.18 9.30 17.11
N HIS A 73 5.49 7.99 17.09
CA HIS A 73 4.80 7.02 16.24
C HIS A 73 3.29 6.96 16.53
N LYS A 74 2.91 6.90 17.79
CA LYS A 74 1.48 6.91 18.19
C LYS A 74 0.76 8.18 17.73
N GLU A 75 1.40 9.34 17.84
CA GLU A 75 0.82 10.61 17.39
C GLU A 75 0.64 10.64 15.87
N GLN A 76 1.66 10.20 15.14
CA GLN A 76 1.62 10.11 13.68
C GLN A 76 0.57 9.12 13.18
N LEU A 77 0.45 7.96 13.81
CA LEU A 77 -0.61 6.98 13.51
C LEU A 77 -2.00 7.57 13.74
N ARG A 78 -2.23 8.27 14.88
CA ARG A 78 -3.52 8.91 15.13
C ARG A 78 -3.86 9.94 14.06
N LYS A 79 -2.87 10.74 13.62
CA LYS A 79 -3.04 11.72 12.56
C LYS A 79 -3.38 11.07 11.22
N LEU A 80 -2.64 10.01 10.84
CA LEU A 80 -2.89 9.25 9.62
C LEU A 80 -4.28 8.61 9.64
N LEU A 81 -4.61 7.86 10.70
CA LEU A 81 -5.90 7.17 10.82
C LEU A 81 -7.08 8.14 10.87
N GLY A 82 -6.90 9.31 11.50
CA GLY A 82 -7.89 10.38 11.49
C GLY A 82 -8.14 10.91 10.07
N LEU A 83 -7.08 11.10 9.30
CA LEU A 83 -7.17 11.53 7.89
C LEU A 83 -7.81 10.45 7.01
N MET A 84 -7.43 9.19 7.17
CA MET A 84 -8.05 8.06 6.47
C MET A 84 -9.56 7.99 6.76
N ARG A 85 -9.95 8.10 8.03
CA ARG A 85 -11.37 8.14 8.44
C ARG A 85 -12.13 9.28 7.79
N LYS A 86 -11.54 10.48 7.76
CA LYS A 86 -12.12 11.66 7.09
C LYS A 86 -12.41 11.41 5.61
N HIS A 87 -11.51 10.70 4.93
CA HIS A 87 -11.61 10.42 3.49
C HIS A 87 -12.22 9.05 3.18
N LYS A 88 -12.76 8.35 4.19
CA LYS A 88 -13.36 7.02 4.04
C LYS A 88 -12.40 5.99 3.41
N LEU A 89 -11.12 6.10 3.72
CA LEU A 89 -10.11 5.09 3.38
C LEU A 89 -10.05 4.05 4.50
N TYR A 90 -10.08 2.79 4.14
CA TYR A 90 -10.09 1.66 5.07
C TYR A 90 -8.81 0.85 4.96
N ALA A 91 -8.18 0.55 6.09
CA ALA A 91 -7.03 -0.34 6.18
C ALA A 91 -7.48 -1.75 6.58
N ASN A 92 -6.86 -2.76 5.98
CA ASN A 92 -7.03 -4.15 6.40
C ASN A 92 -6.13 -4.43 7.61
N LEU A 93 -6.70 -4.38 8.82
CA LEU A 93 -5.96 -4.56 10.07
C LEU A 93 -5.20 -5.88 10.16
N LYS A 94 -5.67 -6.94 9.51
CA LYS A 94 -4.98 -8.25 9.48
C LYS A 94 -3.66 -8.21 8.70
N LYS A 95 -3.51 -7.24 7.77
CA LYS A 95 -2.29 -7.02 7.00
C LYS A 95 -1.39 -5.93 7.58
N CYS A 96 -1.87 -5.19 8.59
CA CYS A 96 -1.09 -4.11 9.18
C CYS A 96 -0.03 -4.66 10.14
N ILE A 97 1.17 -4.12 10.04
CA ILE A 97 2.28 -4.36 10.95
C ILE A 97 2.51 -3.08 11.73
N PHE A 98 2.40 -3.13 13.06
CA PHE A 98 2.55 -1.96 13.92
C PHE A 98 3.74 -2.09 14.86
N GLY A 99 4.48 -0.99 15.07
CA GLY A 99 5.54 -0.91 16.06
C GLY A 99 6.73 -1.85 15.82
N ALA A 100 6.95 -2.26 14.58
CA ALA A 100 8.06 -3.11 14.22
C ALA A 100 9.36 -2.30 14.09
N SER A 101 10.48 -2.91 14.46
CA SER A 101 11.82 -2.33 14.26
C SER A 101 12.26 -2.35 12.80
N GLU A 102 11.78 -3.32 12.05
CA GLU A 102 11.98 -3.48 10.60
C GLU A 102 10.67 -3.95 9.95
N ILE A 103 10.43 -3.52 8.73
CA ILE A 103 9.26 -3.90 7.94
C ILE A 103 9.67 -4.34 6.53
N PRO A 104 9.00 -5.32 5.93
CA PRO A 104 9.22 -5.71 4.56
C PRO A 104 8.64 -4.66 3.60
N ILE A 105 9.47 -4.11 2.73
CA ILE A 105 9.08 -3.14 1.69
C ILE A 105 9.71 -3.58 0.37
N LEU A 106 8.88 -3.88 -0.63
CA LEU A 106 9.32 -4.22 -2.00
C LEU A 106 10.44 -5.28 -2.07
N GLY A 107 10.40 -6.25 -1.15
CA GLY A 107 11.37 -7.34 -1.11
C GLY A 107 12.68 -7.03 -0.40
N CYS A 108 12.70 -5.92 0.32
CA CYS A 108 13.77 -5.57 1.25
C CYS A 108 13.20 -5.44 2.65
N LEU A 109 14.05 -5.57 3.66
CA LEU A 109 13.75 -5.18 5.04
C LEU A 109 14.29 -3.77 5.29
N VAL A 110 13.40 -2.89 5.74
CA VAL A 110 13.73 -1.48 6.03
C VAL A 110 13.54 -1.21 7.51
N GLY A 111 14.56 -0.70 8.15
CA GLY A 111 14.55 -0.41 9.59
C GLY A 111 15.56 0.66 9.99
N LYS A 112 15.81 0.77 11.30
CA LYS A 112 16.73 1.77 11.88
C LYS A 112 18.15 1.67 11.29
N ASN A 113 18.60 0.46 10.94
CA ASN A 113 19.94 0.19 10.44
C ASN A 113 20.04 0.33 8.90
N GLY A 114 19.02 0.84 8.24
CA GLY A 114 18.98 1.03 6.79
C GLY A 114 18.12 -0.02 6.07
N VAL A 115 18.50 -0.30 4.83
CA VAL A 115 17.81 -1.22 3.93
C VAL A 115 18.70 -2.43 3.68
N ARG A 116 18.15 -3.62 3.82
CA ARG A 116 18.84 -4.88 3.51
C ARG A 116 17.95 -5.81 2.70
N PRO A 117 18.49 -6.69 1.86
CA PRO A 117 17.69 -7.70 1.17
C PRO A 117 16.93 -8.57 2.16
N ASP A 118 15.75 -9.02 1.78
CA ASP A 118 14.99 -10.01 2.56
C ASP A 118 15.79 -11.32 2.58
N PRO A 119 16.19 -11.83 3.78
CA PRO A 119 16.98 -13.06 3.89
C PRO A 119 16.31 -14.27 3.24
N GLU A 120 14.99 -14.34 3.29
CA GLU A 120 14.24 -15.43 2.66
C GLU A 120 14.39 -15.42 1.13
N LYS A 121 14.35 -14.22 0.52
CA LYS A 121 14.61 -14.10 -0.92
C LYS A 121 16.04 -14.43 -1.30
N VAL A 122 17.01 -14.02 -0.48
CA VAL A 122 18.41 -14.38 -0.70
C VAL A 122 18.59 -15.89 -0.61
N ARG A 123 17.99 -16.54 0.39
CA ARG A 123 17.99 -18.00 0.54
C ARG A 123 17.43 -18.70 -0.68
N VAL A 124 16.25 -18.31 -1.14
CA VAL A 124 15.60 -18.89 -2.32
C VAL A 124 16.51 -18.78 -3.55
N ILE A 125 17.20 -17.65 -3.74
CA ILE A 125 18.12 -17.47 -4.87
C ILE A 125 19.36 -18.37 -4.72
N SER A 126 19.93 -18.48 -3.52
CA SER A 126 21.13 -19.30 -3.29
C SER A 126 20.86 -20.80 -3.40
N GLU A 127 19.63 -21.22 -3.08
CA GLU A 127 19.17 -22.61 -3.20
C GLU A 127 18.57 -22.92 -4.59
N TRP A 128 18.58 -21.96 -5.52
CA TRP A 128 18.00 -22.15 -6.84
C TRP A 128 18.74 -23.26 -7.61
N PRO A 129 18.02 -24.24 -8.13
CA PRO A 129 18.65 -25.33 -8.86
C PRO A 129 19.38 -24.82 -10.11
N THR A 130 20.59 -25.31 -10.32
CA THR A 130 21.34 -25.00 -11.53
C THR A 130 20.57 -25.48 -12.76
N LEU A 131 20.36 -24.58 -13.72
CA LEU A 131 19.69 -24.91 -14.96
C LEU A 131 20.53 -25.97 -15.72
N SER A 132 19.97 -27.15 -15.89
CA SER A 132 20.63 -28.27 -16.58
C SER A 132 20.49 -28.22 -18.10
N ASN A 133 19.54 -27.44 -18.63
CA ASN A 133 19.31 -27.28 -20.07
C ASN A 133 18.86 -25.85 -20.40
N VAL A 134 19.57 -25.22 -21.31
CA VAL A 134 19.09 -24.05 -22.05
C VAL A 134 18.41 -24.57 -23.32
N LYS A 135 17.08 -24.54 -23.34
CA LYS A 135 16.32 -24.68 -24.57
C LYS A 135 15.92 -23.32 -25.10
#